data_9915e775c75c2cee57957cb6ab1dc631
#
_entry.id   9915e775c75c2cee57957cb6ab1dc631
#
_cell.length_a   1.000
_cell.length_b   1.000
_cell.length_c   1.000
_cell.angle_alpha   90.00
_cell.angle_beta   90.00
_cell.angle_gamma   90.00
#
_symmetry.space_group_name_H-M   'P 1'
#
loop_
_entity.id
_entity.type
_entity.pdbx_description
1 polymer ?
#
loop_
_entity_poly.entity_id
_entity_poly.type
_entity_poly.pdbx_seq_one_letter_code
_entity_poly.pdbx_strand_id
1 'polypeptide(L)'
;MDRNIEKLEPQIVWKYFKSITQIPRPSKKEAKILAYLIEEAKRLQLDYTVTPIGNIVIRKKATDSTPTRKKIALQAHMDMVPSKTKESNHDFENDPIDAYIDGEWVTANQTTLGADNGMGVAMALAVLSSTDIKHNDLEVLITTDEEAGMSGAFGIIGDELKSQVLLNLDSEDDTEVCIGCAGGINTNIRYPYTKVEAKADALTFKIELKDLFSGHSGVDIPLGRANAIKEVAHLLLQLHNEFNIDLVSISGGKLRNVIPSYCEAIITTSNREAHEIINFINNYAKDLMQEFAETDPNLKLTIQEITPATQII
;
A
#
# COMPACT_ATOMS: atom_id res chain seq x y z
N MET A 1 5.03 -28.02 -8.44
CA MET A 1 5.16 -26.59 -8.81
C MET A 1 6.18 -26.47 -9.92
N ASP A 2 5.79 -25.95 -11.07
CA ASP A 2 6.71 -25.69 -12.18
C ASP A 2 7.34 -24.31 -11.99
N ARG A 3 8.65 -24.26 -11.73
CA ARG A 3 9.40 -23.02 -11.48
C ARG A 3 10.04 -22.44 -12.74
N ASN A 4 9.83 -23.09 -13.90
CA ASN A 4 10.39 -22.63 -15.16
C ASN A 4 9.47 -21.59 -15.83
N ILE A 5 9.34 -20.41 -15.21
CA ILE A 5 8.55 -19.31 -15.74
C ILE A 5 9.18 -18.71 -17.02
N GLU A 6 10.47 -18.95 -17.27
CA GLU A 6 11.18 -18.42 -18.45
C GLU A 6 10.70 -19.03 -19.78
N LYS A 7 9.94 -20.13 -19.73
CA LYS A 7 9.35 -20.75 -20.93
C LYS A 7 8.08 -20.03 -21.41
N LEU A 8 7.52 -19.13 -20.60
CA LEU A 8 6.32 -18.36 -20.94
C LEU A 8 6.63 -17.31 -22.01
N GLU A 9 5.61 -16.98 -22.82
CA GLU A 9 5.75 -15.95 -23.86
C GLU A 9 5.20 -14.60 -23.39
N PRO A 10 5.86 -13.48 -23.74
CA PRO A 10 7.11 -13.37 -24.51
C PRO A 10 8.33 -13.76 -23.66
N GLN A 11 9.11 -14.73 -24.13
CA GLN A 11 10.22 -15.31 -23.33
C GLN A 11 11.19 -14.27 -22.79
N ILE A 12 11.49 -13.22 -23.55
CA ILE A 12 12.44 -12.19 -23.12
C ILE A 12 11.97 -11.46 -21.86
N VAL A 13 10.66 -11.18 -21.73
CA VAL A 13 10.06 -10.54 -20.56
C VAL A 13 10.16 -11.49 -19.35
N TRP A 14 9.78 -12.74 -19.52
CA TRP A 14 9.79 -13.73 -18.44
C TRP A 14 11.21 -14.09 -17.97
N LYS A 15 12.21 -14.07 -18.86
CA LYS A 15 13.62 -14.19 -18.48
C LYS A 15 14.08 -13.03 -17.60
N TYR A 16 13.73 -11.80 -17.96
CA TYR A 16 14.04 -10.64 -17.12
C TYR A 16 13.28 -10.71 -15.80
N PHE A 17 11.99 -11.03 -15.83
CA PHE A 17 11.23 -11.16 -14.60
C PHE A 17 11.80 -12.24 -13.68
N LYS A 18 12.18 -13.40 -14.22
CA LYS A 18 12.87 -14.44 -13.45
C LYS A 18 14.16 -13.92 -12.81
N SER A 19 14.96 -13.16 -13.53
CA SER A 19 16.20 -12.58 -12.99
C SER A 19 15.88 -11.59 -11.84
N ILE A 20 14.86 -10.75 -12.01
CA ILE A 20 14.40 -9.79 -11.00
C ILE A 20 13.90 -10.50 -9.73
N THR A 21 13.17 -11.62 -9.86
CA THR A 21 12.70 -12.38 -8.68
C THR A 21 13.86 -12.99 -7.85
N GLN A 22 15.06 -13.11 -8.43
CA GLN A 22 16.22 -13.61 -7.70
C GLN A 22 16.94 -12.51 -6.89
N ILE A 23 16.51 -11.26 -7.02
CA ILE A 23 17.17 -10.11 -6.40
C ILE A 23 16.24 -9.53 -5.32
N PRO A 24 16.63 -9.63 -4.04
CA PRO A 24 15.91 -8.96 -2.95
C PRO A 24 15.79 -7.44 -3.20
N ARG A 25 14.54 -6.93 -3.16
CA ARG A 25 14.25 -5.53 -3.48
C ARG A 25 13.06 -4.94 -2.69
N PRO A 26 12.95 -5.21 -1.37
CA PRO A 26 11.89 -4.60 -0.60
C PRO A 26 12.05 -3.08 -0.57
N SER A 27 10.94 -2.36 -0.49
CA SER A 27 10.92 -0.89 -0.44
C SER A 27 11.92 -0.35 0.59
N LYS A 28 12.68 0.69 0.24
CA LYS A 28 13.78 1.31 0.99
C LYS A 28 15.06 0.46 1.12
N LYS A 29 15.16 -0.66 0.40
CA LYS A 29 16.34 -1.55 0.37
C LYS A 29 16.72 -1.96 -1.06
N GLU A 30 16.60 -1.03 -2.01
CA GLU A 30 16.70 -1.27 -3.45
C GLU A 30 18.14 -1.35 -3.98
N ALA A 31 19.16 -1.23 -3.14
CA ALA A 31 20.56 -1.19 -3.60
C ALA A 31 20.97 -2.39 -4.47
N LYS A 32 20.45 -3.60 -4.18
CA LYS A 32 20.77 -4.82 -4.94
C LYS A 32 20.18 -4.79 -6.35
N ILE A 33 18.90 -4.40 -6.47
CA ILE A 33 18.23 -4.30 -7.77
C ILE A 33 18.77 -3.13 -8.58
N LEU A 34 19.09 -2.00 -7.96
CA LEU A 34 19.75 -0.88 -8.65
C LEU A 34 21.10 -1.29 -9.24
N ALA A 35 21.91 -2.04 -8.48
CA ALA A 35 23.18 -2.57 -8.99
C ALA A 35 22.98 -3.49 -10.22
N TYR A 36 21.97 -4.35 -10.19
CA TYR A 36 21.61 -5.19 -11.33
C TYR A 36 21.21 -4.36 -12.55
N LEU A 37 20.37 -3.35 -12.38
CA LEU A 37 19.94 -2.46 -13.47
C LEU A 37 21.13 -1.71 -14.11
N ILE A 38 22.08 -1.28 -13.29
CA ILE A 38 23.34 -0.67 -13.77
C ILE A 38 24.15 -1.65 -14.60
N GLU A 39 24.30 -2.89 -14.12
CA GLU A 39 25.05 -3.92 -14.88
C GLU A 39 24.34 -4.29 -16.19
N GLU A 40 23.00 -4.34 -16.22
CA GLU A 40 22.25 -4.55 -17.45
C GLU A 40 22.44 -3.37 -18.44
N ALA A 41 22.40 -2.13 -17.99
CA ALA A 41 22.67 -0.97 -18.84
C ALA A 41 24.09 -1.05 -19.46
N LYS A 42 25.10 -1.43 -18.65
CA LYS A 42 26.48 -1.63 -19.13
C LYS A 42 26.58 -2.78 -20.13
N ARG A 43 25.96 -3.91 -19.84
CA ARG A 43 25.94 -5.11 -20.72
C ARG A 43 25.33 -4.78 -22.08
N LEU A 44 24.29 -3.94 -22.09
CA LEU A 44 23.63 -3.50 -23.31
C LEU A 44 24.35 -2.30 -23.98
N GLN A 45 25.42 -1.80 -23.40
CA GLN A 45 26.18 -0.63 -23.88
C GLN A 45 25.30 0.62 -24.02
N LEU A 46 24.37 0.82 -23.08
CA LEU A 46 23.45 1.96 -23.05
C LEU A 46 23.90 3.02 -22.05
N ASP A 47 23.68 4.28 -22.41
CA ASP A 47 23.89 5.41 -21.50
C ASP A 47 22.91 5.33 -20.34
N TYR A 48 23.37 5.59 -19.12
CA TYR A 48 22.53 5.65 -17.95
C TYR A 48 22.96 6.74 -16.98
N THR A 49 22.02 7.16 -16.13
CA THR A 49 22.25 8.11 -15.04
C THR A 49 21.54 7.58 -13.80
N VAL A 50 22.23 7.57 -12.66
CA VAL A 50 21.60 7.32 -11.35
C VAL A 50 21.42 8.66 -10.68
N THR A 51 20.20 8.95 -10.24
CA THR A 51 19.87 10.21 -9.57
C THR A 51 20.29 10.18 -8.10
N PRO A 52 20.42 11.32 -7.42
CA PRO A 52 20.79 11.36 -6.00
C PRO A 52 19.81 10.60 -5.07
N ILE A 53 18.53 10.50 -5.47
CA ILE A 53 17.49 9.76 -4.71
C ILE A 53 17.55 8.26 -4.95
N GLY A 54 18.27 7.79 -5.98
CA GLY A 54 18.40 6.36 -6.30
C GLY A 54 17.56 5.89 -7.49
N ASN A 55 16.90 6.77 -8.23
CA ASN A 55 16.29 6.42 -9.52
C ASN A 55 17.38 6.11 -10.56
N ILE A 56 17.06 5.28 -11.55
CA ILE A 56 17.92 5.10 -12.73
C ILE A 56 17.18 5.50 -14.00
N VAL A 57 17.85 6.25 -14.88
CA VAL A 57 17.39 6.59 -16.22
C VAL A 57 18.33 5.96 -17.23
N ILE A 58 17.85 5.02 -18.04
CA ILE A 58 18.61 4.33 -19.10
C ILE A 58 18.13 4.86 -20.45
N ARG A 59 19.06 5.15 -21.36
CA ARG A 59 18.76 5.80 -22.64
C ARG A 59 19.15 4.94 -23.81
N LYS A 60 18.22 4.76 -24.77
CA LYS A 60 18.45 4.03 -26.02
C LYS A 60 18.13 4.92 -27.21
N LYS A 61 19.07 5.01 -28.15
CA LYS A 61 18.89 5.80 -29.37
C LYS A 61 17.87 5.18 -30.30
N ALA A 62 17.15 6.03 -31.04
CA ALA A 62 16.17 5.61 -32.04
C ALA A 62 16.75 4.60 -33.05
N THR A 63 15.92 3.69 -33.51
CA THR A 63 16.28 2.71 -34.56
C THR A 63 16.43 3.36 -35.94
N ASP A 64 15.82 4.51 -36.16
CA ASP A 64 15.98 5.33 -37.35
C ASP A 64 16.10 6.82 -36.98
N SER A 65 16.69 7.62 -37.86
CA SER A 65 16.97 9.04 -37.63
C SER A 65 15.86 9.98 -38.11
N THR A 66 14.59 9.64 -37.91
CA THR A 66 13.48 10.51 -38.32
C THR A 66 13.35 11.68 -37.32
N PRO A 67 13.66 12.93 -37.67
CA PRO A 67 13.83 14.05 -36.72
C PRO A 67 12.56 14.55 -36.04
N THR A 68 11.39 14.14 -36.50
CA THR A 68 10.08 14.70 -36.08
C THR A 68 9.34 13.87 -35.05
N ARG A 69 9.94 12.76 -34.59
CA ARG A 69 9.27 11.87 -33.62
C ARG A 69 9.51 12.30 -32.21
N LYS A 70 8.46 12.24 -31.38
CA LYS A 70 8.53 12.51 -29.95
C LYS A 70 9.41 11.47 -29.26
N LYS A 71 10.20 11.90 -28.31
CA LYS A 71 10.92 11.02 -27.38
C LYS A 71 9.91 10.41 -26.40
N ILE A 72 10.13 9.16 -26.04
CA ILE A 72 9.24 8.40 -25.17
C ILE A 72 10.02 7.95 -23.93
N ALA A 73 9.42 8.11 -22.77
CA ALA A 73 9.87 7.47 -21.54
C ALA A 73 8.96 6.29 -21.21
N LEU A 74 9.54 5.14 -20.86
CA LEU A 74 8.88 4.05 -20.17
C LEU A 74 9.20 4.21 -18.68
N GLN A 75 8.19 4.12 -17.81
CA GLN A 75 8.38 4.25 -16.38
C GLN A 75 7.87 3.03 -15.64
N ALA A 76 8.64 2.58 -14.66
CA ALA A 76 8.32 1.50 -13.73
C ALA A 76 8.99 1.79 -12.37
N HIS A 77 8.68 1.03 -11.32
CA HIS A 77 9.40 1.10 -10.05
C HIS A 77 10.15 -0.20 -9.74
N MET A 78 11.27 -0.09 -9.01
CA MET A 78 12.16 -1.22 -8.77
C MET A 78 11.89 -1.96 -7.45
N ASP A 79 11.22 -1.34 -6.50
CA ASP A 79 10.88 -1.94 -5.22
C ASP A 79 9.65 -2.85 -5.29
N MET A 80 9.31 -3.48 -4.20
CA MET A 80 8.12 -4.30 -4.03
C MET A 80 7.67 -4.31 -2.56
N VAL A 81 6.37 -4.53 -2.33
CA VAL A 81 5.80 -4.78 -0.99
C VAL A 81 6.35 -6.08 -0.40
N PRO A 82 7.05 -6.06 0.75
CA PRO A 82 7.53 -7.26 1.42
C PRO A 82 6.47 -7.85 2.35
N SER A 83 5.57 -8.68 1.83
CA SER A 83 4.53 -9.34 2.61
C SER A 83 4.61 -10.87 2.49
N LYS A 84 4.36 -11.60 3.59
CA LYS A 84 4.41 -13.05 3.66
C LYS A 84 3.37 -13.63 4.62
N THR A 85 3.06 -14.91 4.46
CA THR A 85 2.20 -15.63 5.40
C THR A 85 2.90 -15.79 6.76
N LYS A 86 2.13 -16.10 7.81
CA LYS A 86 2.68 -16.28 9.17
C LYS A 86 3.64 -17.46 9.29
N GLU A 87 3.44 -18.46 8.44
CA GLU A 87 4.22 -19.70 8.41
C GLU A 87 5.54 -19.55 7.64
N SER A 88 5.67 -18.49 6.85
CA SER A 88 6.85 -18.25 6.02
C SER A 88 8.02 -17.69 6.84
N ASN A 89 9.19 -18.29 6.67
CA ASN A 89 10.46 -17.80 7.23
C ASN A 89 11.26 -16.93 6.24
N HIS A 90 10.67 -16.55 5.10
CA HIS A 90 11.34 -15.79 4.05
C HIS A 90 11.91 -14.47 4.56
N ASP A 91 13.14 -14.17 4.19
CA ASP A 91 13.81 -12.89 4.47
C ASP A 91 13.89 -12.05 3.19
N PHE A 92 13.03 -11.04 3.08
CA PHE A 92 12.96 -10.17 1.90
C PHE A 92 14.24 -9.35 1.63
N GLU A 93 15.15 -9.24 2.58
CA GLU A 93 16.43 -8.55 2.35
C GLU A 93 17.49 -9.50 1.76
N ASN A 94 17.33 -10.83 1.91
CA ASN A 94 18.36 -11.79 1.55
C ASN A 94 17.89 -12.95 0.66
N ASP A 95 16.63 -13.36 0.72
CA ASP A 95 16.12 -14.50 -0.01
C ASP A 95 15.48 -14.10 -1.35
N PRO A 96 15.67 -14.91 -2.40
CA PRO A 96 14.98 -14.75 -3.66
C PRO A 96 13.51 -15.16 -3.55
N ILE A 97 12.65 -14.55 -4.36
CA ILE A 97 11.23 -14.93 -4.45
C ILE A 97 11.11 -16.28 -5.18
N ASP A 98 10.47 -17.26 -4.53
CA ASP A 98 10.18 -18.58 -5.12
C ASP A 98 8.92 -18.51 -5.99
N ALA A 99 9.09 -17.96 -7.21
CA ALA A 99 8.03 -17.83 -8.20
C ALA A 99 7.82 -19.15 -8.97
N TYR A 100 6.54 -19.52 -9.20
CA TYR A 100 6.17 -20.74 -9.94
C TYR A 100 4.86 -20.55 -10.70
N ILE A 101 4.61 -21.47 -11.67
CA ILE A 101 3.39 -21.52 -12.46
C ILE A 101 2.33 -22.34 -11.69
N ASP A 102 1.15 -21.77 -11.53
CA ASP A 102 -0.02 -22.41 -10.95
C ASP A 102 -1.23 -22.24 -11.88
N GLY A 103 -1.47 -23.25 -12.70
CA GLY A 103 -2.46 -23.20 -13.76
C GLY A 103 -2.17 -22.12 -14.80
N GLU A 104 -3.03 -21.12 -14.91
CA GLU A 104 -2.87 -19.96 -15.81
C GLU A 104 -2.14 -18.77 -15.15
N TRP A 105 -1.74 -18.91 -13.87
CA TRP A 105 -1.13 -17.84 -13.09
C TRP A 105 0.34 -18.12 -12.84
N VAL A 106 1.09 -17.04 -12.63
CA VAL A 106 2.41 -17.10 -11.97
C VAL A 106 2.23 -16.50 -10.58
N THR A 107 2.68 -17.22 -9.58
CA THR A 107 2.54 -16.84 -8.16
C THR A 107 3.84 -17.07 -7.40
N ALA A 108 3.88 -16.73 -6.11
CA ALA A 108 5.01 -16.96 -5.22
C ALA A 108 4.62 -17.85 -4.04
N ASN A 109 5.60 -18.58 -3.51
CA ASN A 109 5.39 -19.49 -2.40
C ASN A 109 5.36 -18.73 -1.07
N GLN A 110 4.17 -18.50 -0.51
CA GLN A 110 3.94 -17.87 0.80
C GLN A 110 4.45 -16.41 0.94
N THR A 111 4.72 -15.74 -0.17
CA THR A 111 5.15 -14.34 -0.20
C THR A 111 4.40 -13.56 -1.29
N THR A 112 4.50 -12.23 -1.27
CA THR A 112 4.22 -11.41 -2.45
C THR A 112 5.14 -11.83 -3.59
N LEU A 113 4.62 -11.78 -4.84
CA LEU A 113 5.37 -12.13 -6.05
C LEU A 113 6.29 -11.00 -6.51
N GLY A 114 5.88 -9.75 -6.29
CA GLY A 114 6.55 -8.56 -6.82
C GLY A 114 6.38 -8.39 -8.33
N ALA A 115 5.26 -8.86 -8.91
CA ALA A 115 4.90 -8.55 -10.28
C ALA A 115 4.65 -7.05 -10.44
N ASP A 116 4.07 -6.47 -9.45
CA ASP A 116 4.02 -5.04 -9.19
C ASP A 116 5.37 -4.60 -8.56
N ASN A 117 6.20 -3.80 -9.19
CA ASN A 117 6.20 -3.48 -10.63
C ASN A 117 7.36 -4.18 -11.36
N GLY A 118 7.73 -5.38 -10.90
CA GLY A 118 8.78 -6.21 -11.53
C GLY A 118 8.48 -6.58 -12.98
N MET A 119 7.19 -6.72 -13.36
CA MET A 119 6.81 -6.95 -14.75
C MET A 119 7.03 -5.72 -15.61
N GLY A 120 6.70 -4.52 -15.12
CA GLY A 120 7.01 -3.26 -15.81
C GLY A 120 8.51 -3.08 -16.04
N VAL A 121 9.33 -3.38 -15.02
CA VAL A 121 10.80 -3.36 -15.15
C VAL A 121 11.26 -4.41 -16.18
N ALA A 122 10.72 -5.62 -16.16
CA ALA A 122 11.08 -6.67 -17.10
C ALA A 122 10.71 -6.31 -18.56
N MET A 123 9.52 -5.72 -18.77
CA MET A 123 9.09 -5.23 -20.08
C MET A 123 10.00 -4.11 -20.59
N ALA A 124 10.35 -3.14 -19.72
CA ALA A 124 11.26 -2.06 -20.08
C ALA A 124 12.64 -2.59 -20.47
N LEU A 125 13.21 -3.55 -19.72
CA LEU A 125 14.47 -4.20 -20.03
C LEU A 125 14.40 -5.03 -21.34
N ALA A 126 13.27 -5.69 -21.60
CA ALA A 126 13.05 -6.41 -22.84
C ALA A 126 13.09 -5.47 -24.06
N VAL A 127 12.45 -4.31 -23.97
CA VAL A 127 12.50 -3.27 -25.03
C VAL A 127 13.92 -2.71 -25.19
N LEU A 128 14.62 -2.45 -24.09
CA LEU A 128 16.01 -1.98 -24.13
C LEU A 128 16.95 -2.99 -24.79
N SER A 129 16.79 -4.27 -24.53
CA SER A 129 17.64 -5.35 -25.09
C SER A 129 17.26 -5.77 -26.50
N SER A 130 16.04 -5.47 -26.97
CA SER A 130 15.57 -5.84 -28.30
C SER A 130 16.35 -5.11 -29.41
N THR A 131 16.56 -5.81 -30.52
CA THR A 131 17.20 -5.27 -31.73
C THR A 131 16.24 -5.18 -32.92
N ASP A 132 15.04 -5.72 -32.79
CA ASP A 132 14.03 -5.84 -33.85
C ASP A 132 12.82 -4.91 -33.64
N ILE A 133 12.64 -4.38 -32.45
CA ILE A 133 11.59 -3.39 -32.15
C ILE A 133 12.01 -2.00 -32.69
N LYS A 134 11.20 -1.45 -33.61
CA LYS A 134 11.40 -0.08 -34.08
C LYS A 134 10.89 0.90 -33.04
N HIS A 135 11.73 1.86 -32.64
CA HIS A 135 11.39 2.87 -31.63
C HIS A 135 12.06 4.21 -31.90
N ASN A 136 11.49 5.26 -31.33
CA ASN A 136 12.08 6.58 -31.20
C ASN A 136 13.20 6.58 -30.15
N ASP A 137 13.85 7.72 -29.92
CA ASP A 137 14.68 7.87 -28.73
C ASP A 137 13.88 7.47 -27.50
N LEU A 138 14.40 6.52 -26.73
CA LEU A 138 13.76 5.98 -25.51
C LEU A 138 14.55 6.40 -24.27
N GLU A 139 13.83 6.75 -23.25
CA GLU A 139 14.31 6.81 -21.88
C GLU A 139 13.53 5.76 -21.06
N VAL A 140 14.22 5.01 -20.22
CA VAL A 140 13.60 4.11 -19.26
C VAL A 140 13.91 4.65 -17.89
N LEU A 141 12.89 5.14 -17.20
CA LEU A 141 12.97 5.61 -15.82
C LEU A 141 12.50 4.50 -14.90
N ILE A 142 13.36 4.04 -14.00
CA ILE A 142 12.98 3.10 -12.96
C ILE A 142 13.17 3.80 -11.61
N THR A 143 12.05 4.01 -10.92
CA THR A 143 12.02 4.75 -9.65
C THR A 143 12.23 3.83 -8.46
N THR A 144 12.69 4.38 -7.36
CA THR A 144 12.85 3.74 -6.05
C THR A 144 11.69 4.12 -5.12
N ASP A 145 11.42 3.29 -4.08
CA ASP A 145 10.50 3.58 -2.97
C ASP A 145 9.10 4.05 -3.42
N GLU A 146 8.50 3.37 -4.39
CA GLU A 146 7.14 3.68 -4.82
C GLU A 146 6.14 3.28 -3.74
N GLU A 147 6.18 2.03 -3.32
CA GLU A 147 5.23 1.35 -2.45
C GLU A 147 5.16 1.91 -1.01
N ALA A 148 6.26 2.47 -0.52
CA ALA A 148 6.32 2.94 0.86
C ALA A 148 6.28 4.47 1.00
N GLY A 149 6.53 5.22 -0.08
CA GLY A 149 6.55 6.67 0.04
C GLY A 149 6.62 7.48 -1.23
N MET A 150 6.76 6.84 -2.41
CA MET A 150 6.94 7.52 -3.71
C MET A 150 8.12 8.50 -3.73
N SER A 151 9.13 8.28 -2.86
CA SER A 151 10.23 9.24 -2.73
C SER A 151 11.03 9.38 -4.03
N GLY A 152 11.15 8.29 -4.81
CA GLY A 152 11.75 8.31 -6.13
C GLY A 152 11.02 9.25 -7.09
N ALA A 153 9.70 9.13 -7.17
CA ALA A 153 8.87 9.97 -8.05
C ALA A 153 8.89 11.44 -7.63
N PHE A 154 8.75 11.73 -6.33
CA PHE A 154 8.84 13.10 -5.81
C PHE A 154 10.24 13.72 -5.93
N GLY A 155 11.28 12.88 -6.00
CA GLY A 155 12.66 13.32 -6.12
C GLY A 155 13.13 13.60 -7.54
N ILE A 156 12.27 13.41 -8.57
CA ILE A 156 12.63 13.69 -9.97
C ILE A 156 12.77 15.20 -10.17
N ILE A 157 13.93 15.60 -10.72
CA ILE A 157 14.19 16.99 -11.09
C ILE A 157 13.96 17.14 -12.60
N GLY A 158 13.40 18.29 -13.03
CA GLY A 158 12.90 18.52 -14.38
C GLY A 158 13.83 18.24 -15.55
N ASP A 159 15.15 18.21 -15.34
CA ASP A 159 16.14 17.97 -16.39
C ASP A 159 16.57 16.50 -16.53
N GLU A 160 16.08 15.59 -15.69
CA GLU A 160 16.46 14.17 -15.69
C GLU A 160 15.85 13.41 -16.86
N LEU A 161 14.65 13.80 -17.29
CA LEU A 161 13.96 13.26 -18.45
C LEU A 161 13.83 14.33 -19.56
N LYS A 162 14.04 13.89 -20.79
CA LYS A 162 13.88 14.73 -21.99
C LYS A 162 12.76 14.25 -22.90
N SER A 163 12.05 13.23 -22.47
CA SER A 163 10.92 12.65 -23.18
C SER A 163 9.68 13.54 -23.08
N GLN A 164 8.89 13.53 -24.14
CA GLN A 164 7.66 14.32 -24.27
C GLN A 164 6.39 13.49 -24.01
N VAL A 165 6.54 12.18 -24.00
CA VAL A 165 5.49 11.21 -23.70
C VAL A 165 6.06 10.24 -22.67
N LEU A 166 5.32 10.01 -21.60
CA LEU A 166 5.63 9.00 -20.59
C LEU A 166 4.56 7.91 -20.64
N LEU A 167 4.99 6.66 -20.73
CA LEU A 167 4.16 5.47 -20.59
C LEU A 167 4.53 4.85 -19.24
N ASN A 168 3.60 4.95 -18.29
CA ASN A 168 3.70 4.26 -17.02
C ASN A 168 3.31 2.80 -17.24
N LEU A 169 4.18 1.86 -16.79
CA LEU A 169 3.99 0.43 -16.94
C LEU A 169 3.46 -0.21 -15.64
N ASP A 170 2.89 0.60 -14.77
CA ASP A 170 2.40 0.21 -13.45
C ASP A 170 0.87 0.18 -13.40
N SER A 171 0.27 -0.39 -14.44
CA SER A 171 -1.17 -0.60 -14.53
C SER A 171 -1.52 -2.03 -14.15
N GLU A 172 -2.48 -2.19 -13.27
CA GLU A 172 -3.04 -3.51 -12.89
C GLU A 172 -4.16 -3.97 -13.82
N ASP A 173 -4.72 -3.07 -14.63
CA ASP A 173 -5.77 -3.37 -15.60
C ASP A 173 -5.19 -3.33 -17.02
N ASP A 174 -5.31 -4.44 -17.75
CA ASP A 174 -4.83 -4.60 -19.12
C ASP A 174 -5.86 -4.18 -20.19
N THR A 175 -7.07 -3.80 -19.77
CA THR A 175 -8.17 -3.41 -20.66
C THR A 175 -8.31 -1.91 -20.83
N GLU A 176 -7.66 -1.11 -19.99
CA GLU A 176 -7.79 0.34 -19.94
C GLU A 176 -6.44 1.07 -20.10
N VAL A 177 -6.50 2.29 -20.60
CA VAL A 177 -5.39 3.24 -20.60
C VAL A 177 -5.75 4.40 -19.69
N CYS A 178 -5.11 4.47 -18.52
CA CYS A 178 -5.32 5.55 -17.57
C CYS A 178 -4.57 6.82 -18.02
N ILE A 179 -5.33 7.92 -18.26
CA ILE A 179 -4.78 9.22 -18.70
C ILE A 179 -4.77 10.28 -17.60
N GLY A 180 -5.08 9.92 -16.38
CA GLY A 180 -5.10 10.80 -15.22
C GLY A 180 -5.03 10.01 -13.92
N CYS A 181 -4.80 10.70 -12.82
CA CYS A 181 -4.78 10.08 -11.49
C CYS A 181 -5.50 10.96 -10.48
N ALA A 182 -6.00 10.32 -9.41
CA ALA A 182 -6.48 11.04 -8.24
C ALA A 182 -5.31 11.63 -7.46
N GLY A 183 -5.56 12.78 -6.83
CA GLY A 183 -4.63 13.35 -5.86
C GLY A 183 -4.98 12.95 -4.44
N GLY A 184 -4.02 13.03 -3.53
CA GLY A 184 -4.22 12.81 -2.11
C GLY A 184 -3.45 13.80 -1.26
N ILE A 185 -3.92 14.01 -0.03
CA ILE A 185 -3.23 14.81 0.98
C ILE A 185 -3.24 14.08 2.32
N ASN A 186 -2.08 14.06 2.98
CA ASN A 186 -1.97 13.55 4.34
C ASN A 186 -2.04 14.72 5.32
N THR A 187 -3.02 14.70 6.22
CA THR A 187 -3.15 15.70 7.27
C THR A 187 -2.86 15.07 8.62
N ASN A 188 -1.82 15.56 9.30
CA ASN A 188 -1.49 15.15 10.66
C ASN A 188 -2.06 16.21 11.64
N ILE A 189 -3.02 15.82 12.45
CA ILE A 189 -3.62 16.69 13.47
C ILE A 189 -3.04 16.30 14.82
N ARG A 190 -2.52 17.29 15.55
CA ARG A 190 -2.07 17.14 16.93
C ARG A 190 -2.91 18.04 17.81
N TYR A 191 -3.65 17.45 18.72
CA TYR A 191 -4.45 18.18 19.71
C TYR A 191 -3.82 17.98 21.09
N PRO A 192 -3.25 19.04 21.72
CA PRO A 192 -2.68 18.94 23.06
C PRO A 192 -3.81 18.81 24.09
N TYR A 193 -3.64 17.92 25.04
CA TYR A 193 -4.55 17.75 26.17
C TYR A 193 -3.75 17.45 27.45
N THR A 194 -4.37 17.73 28.59
CA THR A 194 -3.79 17.41 29.91
C THR A 194 -4.64 16.32 30.56
N LYS A 195 -3.98 15.25 30.98
CA LYS A 195 -4.65 14.20 31.75
C LYS A 195 -4.93 14.68 33.17
N VAL A 196 -6.12 14.36 33.66
CA VAL A 196 -6.54 14.61 35.03
C VAL A 196 -6.87 13.29 35.72
N GLU A 197 -6.94 13.30 37.05
CA GLU A 197 -7.31 12.11 37.83
C GLU A 197 -8.75 11.70 37.55
N ALA A 198 -8.98 10.42 37.37
CA ALA A 198 -10.32 9.86 37.27
C ALA A 198 -11.03 9.91 38.65
N LYS A 199 -12.37 10.00 38.64
CA LYS A 199 -13.18 9.94 39.87
C LYS A 199 -12.98 8.57 40.55
N ALA A 200 -12.82 8.53 41.86
CA ALA A 200 -12.45 7.34 42.62
C ALA A 200 -13.47 6.20 42.53
N ASP A 201 -14.75 6.53 42.27
CA ASP A 201 -15.87 5.60 42.16
C ASP A 201 -16.33 5.36 40.71
N ALA A 202 -15.56 5.83 39.72
CA ALA A 202 -15.90 5.67 38.33
C ALA A 202 -15.62 4.24 37.84
N LEU A 203 -16.57 3.67 37.11
CA LEU A 203 -16.38 2.42 36.39
C LEU A 203 -15.68 2.72 35.05
N THR A 204 -14.87 1.79 34.61
CA THR A 204 -14.13 1.93 33.36
C THR A 204 -14.56 0.84 32.36
N PHE A 205 -14.87 1.26 31.14
CA PHE A 205 -15.33 0.37 30.08
C PHE A 205 -14.43 0.49 28.88
N LYS A 206 -14.13 -0.66 28.28
CA LYS A 206 -13.56 -0.75 26.94
C LYS A 206 -14.67 -0.99 25.93
N ILE A 207 -14.77 -0.15 24.93
CA ILE A 207 -15.62 -0.26 23.75
C ILE A 207 -14.71 -0.71 22.61
N GLU A 208 -15.06 -1.76 21.87
CA GLU A 208 -14.25 -2.31 20.79
C GLU A 208 -15.13 -2.58 19.57
N LEU A 209 -14.80 -1.95 18.44
CA LEU A 209 -15.38 -2.23 17.13
C LEU A 209 -14.33 -2.93 16.27
N LYS A 210 -14.67 -4.13 15.78
CA LYS A 210 -13.74 -5.01 15.06
C LYS A 210 -14.41 -5.90 14.03
N ASP A 211 -13.59 -6.70 13.36
CA ASP A 211 -13.97 -7.70 12.36
C ASP A 211 -14.61 -7.07 11.11
N LEU A 212 -14.26 -5.81 10.77
CA LEU A 212 -14.65 -5.14 9.53
C LEU A 212 -13.75 -5.59 8.39
N PHE A 213 -14.26 -5.57 7.15
CA PHE A 213 -13.50 -6.01 5.97
C PHE A 213 -12.32 -5.11 5.62
N SER A 214 -12.35 -3.82 6.01
CA SER A 214 -11.30 -2.90 5.60
C SER A 214 -11.30 -2.63 4.08
N GLY A 215 -10.20 -2.14 3.54
CA GLY A 215 -10.01 -1.90 2.11
C GLY A 215 -9.11 -0.70 1.83
N HIS A 216 -8.76 -0.51 0.56
CA HIS A 216 -7.97 0.64 0.15
C HIS A 216 -8.80 1.92 0.22
N SER A 217 -8.27 2.98 0.85
CA SER A 217 -8.99 4.23 1.11
C SER A 217 -9.36 5.05 -0.15
N GLY A 218 -8.85 4.66 -1.32
CA GLY A 218 -9.22 5.23 -2.61
C GLY A 218 -10.14 4.28 -3.40
N VAL A 219 -9.62 3.14 -3.82
CA VAL A 219 -10.28 2.20 -4.72
C VAL A 219 -11.53 1.57 -4.09
N ASP A 220 -11.50 1.23 -2.80
CA ASP A 220 -12.61 0.55 -2.11
C ASP A 220 -13.62 1.51 -1.46
N ILE A 221 -13.40 2.81 -1.51
CA ILE A 221 -14.34 3.80 -0.96
C ILE A 221 -15.77 3.67 -1.52
N PRO A 222 -15.98 3.42 -2.83
CA PRO A 222 -17.32 3.26 -3.39
C PRO A 222 -18.08 2.04 -2.86
N LEU A 223 -17.40 1.07 -2.23
CA LEU A 223 -18.02 -0.13 -1.67
C LEU A 223 -18.82 0.14 -0.39
N GLY A 224 -18.71 1.34 0.20
CA GLY A 224 -19.49 1.75 1.36
C GLY A 224 -19.18 0.99 2.64
N ARG A 225 -17.95 0.44 2.78
CA ARG A 225 -17.54 -0.28 4.00
C ARG A 225 -17.47 0.63 5.22
N ALA A 226 -17.72 0.07 6.38
CA ALA A 226 -17.64 0.78 7.65
C ALA A 226 -16.20 1.21 7.97
N ASN A 227 -16.06 2.41 8.54
CA ASN A 227 -14.80 2.93 9.06
C ASN A 227 -14.85 2.88 10.60
N ALA A 228 -14.13 1.97 11.21
CA ALA A 228 -14.19 1.74 12.65
C ALA A 228 -13.90 2.98 13.50
N ILE A 229 -12.99 3.85 13.08
CA ILE A 229 -12.69 5.09 13.82
C ILE A 229 -13.87 6.06 13.76
N LYS A 230 -14.48 6.22 12.58
CA LYS A 230 -15.62 7.08 12.36
C LYS A 230 -16.82 6.63 13.21
N GLU A 231 -17.13 5.33 13.18
CA GLU A 231 -18.29 4.80 13.90
C GLU A 231 -18.10 4.84 15.43
N VAL A 232 -16.90 4.55 15.94
CA VAL A 232 -16.61 4.72 17.38
C VAL A 232 -16.64 6.19 17.79
N ALA A 233 -16.15 7.11 16.96
CA ALA A 233 -16.23 8.53 17.25
C ALA A 233 -17.68 9.05 17.29
N HIS A 234 -18.55 8.56 16.37
CA HIS A 234 -19.99 8.87 16.41
C HIS A 234 -20.65 8.35 17.68
N LEU A 235 -20.36 7.11 18.06
CA LEU A 235 -20.87 6.54 19.31
C LEU A 235 -20.42 7.35 20.53
N LEU A 236 -19.13 7.70 20.61
CA LEU A 236 -18.60 8.52 21.72
C LEU A 236 -19.27 9.89 21.79
N LEU A 237 -19.53 10.52 20.64
CA LEU A 237 -20.23 11.80 20.59
C LEU A 237 -21.68 11.69 21.11
N GLN A 238 -22.41 10.63 20.73
CA GLN A 238 -23.77 10.39 21.24
C GLN A 238 -23.74 10.11 22.75
N LEU A 239 -22.81 9.26 23.21
CA LEU A 239 -22.65 9.00 24.64
C LEU A 239 -22.33 10.26 25.45
N HIS A 240 -21.48 11.14 24.91
CA HIS A 240 -21.16 12.42 25.56
C HIS A 240 -22.35 13.35 25.64
N ASN A 241 -23.24 13.35 24.65
CA ASN A 241 -24.41 14.19 24.62
C ASN A 241 -25.53 13.72 25.58
N GLU A 242 -25.63 12.41 25.80
CA GLU A 242 -26.72 11.81 26.59
C GLU A 242 -26.31 11.42 28.01
N PHE A 243 -25.03 11.12 28.22
CA PHE A 243 -24.49 10.63 29.49
C PHE A 243 -23.25 11.42 29.92
N ASN A 244 -22.95 11.32 31.22
CA ASN A 244 -21.75 11.93 31.78
C ASN A 244 -20.58 10.92 31.69
N ILE A 245 -19.92 10.86 30.54
CA ILE A 245 -18.75 10.03 30.30
C ILE A 245 -17.48 10.89 30.23
N ASP A 246 -16.36 10.31 30.67
CA ASP A 246 -15.03 10.88 30.44
C ASP A 246 -14.22 9.93 29.56
N LEU A 247 -13.45 10.45 28.61
CA LEU A 247 -12.60 9.67 27.72
C LEU A 247 -11.24 9.40 28.38
N VAL A 248 -10.79 8.15 28.34
CA VAL A 248 -9.44 7.75 28.78
C VAL A 248 -8.50 7.64 27.60
N SER A 249 -8.96 6.97 26.54
CA SER A 249 -8.18 6.80 25.30
C SER A 249 -9.06 6.41 24.13
N ILE A 250 -8.58 6.67 22.92
CA ILE A 250 -9.11 6.11 21.68
C ILE A 250 -7.93 5.69 20.80
N SER A 251 -8.01 4.52 20.17
CA SER A 251 -6.99 4.01 19.29
C SER A 251 -7.61 3.19 18.16
N GLY A 252 -7.17 3.40 16.92
CA GLY A 252 -7.69 2.67 15.76
C GLY A 252 -6.88 2.97 14.51
N GLY A 253 -7.06 2.10 13.49
CA GLY A 253 -6.34 2.19 12.23
C GLY A 253 -4.84 1.88 12.39
N LYS A 254 -4.25 1.28 11.36
CA LYS A 254 -2.81 0.96 11.33
C LYS A 254 -2.08 1.65 10.18
N LEU A 255 -2.73 1.77 9.04
CA LEU A 255 -2.18 2.31 7.81
C LEU A 255 -3.05 3.48 7.32
N ARG A 256 -2.40 4.53 6.81
CA ARG A 256 -3.06 5.76 6.36
C ARG A 256 -3.92 5.60 5.11
N ASN A 257 -3.57 4.63 4.26
CA ASN A 257 -4.26 4.32 3.00
C ASN A 257 -5.22 3.14 3.10
N VAL A 258 -5.60 2.73 4.30
CA VAL A 258 -6.49 1.61 4.58
C VAL A 258 -7.70 2.08 5.37
N ILE A 259 -8.92 1.69 4.95
CA ILE A 259 -10.15 1.93 5.72
C ILE A 259 -10.02 1.19 7.06
N PRO A 260 -10.08 1.88 8.21
CA PRO A 260 -9.87 1.26 9.51
C PRO A 260 -10.88 0.16 9.81
N SER A 261 -10.41 -1.07 10.03
CA SER A 261 -11.23 -2.24 10.38
C SER A 261 -11.34 -2.49 11.88
N TYR A 262 -10.67 -1.69 12.68
CA TYR A 262 -10.60 -1.81 14.13
C TYR A 262 -10.49 -0.44 14.78
N CYS A 263 -11.23 -0.27 15.87
CA CYS A 263 -11.08 0.85 16.80
C CYS A 263 -11.49 0.43 18.21
N GLU A 264 -10.73 0.85 19.20
CA GLU A 264 -11.12 0.76 20.61
C GLU A 264 -11.17 2.13 21.26
N ALA A 265 -12.06 2.28 22.22
CA ALA A 265 -12.12 3.43 23.11
C ALA A 265 -12.26 2.95 24.56
N ILE A 266 -11.62 3.68 25.47
CA ILE A 266 -11.77 3.46 26.91
C ILE A 266 -12.44 4.70 27.49
N ILE A 267 -13.53 4.48 28.20
CA ILE A 267 -14.31 5.53 28.85
C ILE A 267 -14.48 5.24 30.34
N THR A 268 -14.72 6.29 31.12
CA THR A 268 -15.20 6.16 32.51
C THR A 268 -16.57 6.78 32.65
N THR A 269 -17.37 6.23 33.56
CA THR A 269 -18.70 6.78 33.93
C THR A 269 -19.04 6.44 35.39
N SER A 270 -20.10 7.07 35.90
CA SER A 270 -20.60 6.74 37.21
C SER A 270 -21.29 5.38 37.25
N ASN A 271 -21.24 4.68 38.37
CA ASN A 271 -21.97 3.42 38.59
C ASN A 271 -23.50 3.58 38.33
N ARG A 272 -24.05 4.78 38.52
CA ARG A 272 -25.46 5.06 38.29
C ARG A 272 -25.87 4.99 36.83
N GLU A 273 -25.00 5.44 35.92
CA GLU A 273 -25.29 5.50 34.48
C GLU A 273 -24.82 4.27 33.71
N ALA A 274 -23.96 3.43 34.30
CA ALA A 274 -23.30 2.31 33.64
C ALA A 274 -24.28 1.37 32.94
N HIS A 275 -25.40 1.01 33.57
CA HIS A 275 -26.39 0.10 32.97
C HIS A 275 -27.08 0.71 31.74
N GLU A 276 -27.42 1.99 31.78
CA GLU A 276 -28.05 2.70 30.68
C GLU A 276 -27.07 2.84 29.49
N ILE A 277 -25.81 3.12 29.76
CA ILE A 277 -24.74 3.21 28.76
C ILE A 277 -24.55 1.85 28.08
N ILE A 278 -24.49 0.74 28.83
CA ILE A 278 -24.39 -0.61 28.28
C ILE A 278 -25.57 -0.91 27.34
N ASN A 279 -26.78 -0.59 27.76
CA ASN A 279 -27.98 -0.78 26.95
C ASN A 279 -27.97 0.06 25.69
N PHE A 280 -27.55 1.33 25.80
CA PHE A 280 -27.40 2.24 24.66
C PHE A 280 -26.43 1.67 23.63
N ILE A 281 -25.22 1.26 24.05
CA ILE A 281 -24.19 0.71 23.16
C ILE A 281 -24.66 -0.59 22.51
N ASN A 282 -25.36 -1.46 23.24
CA ASN A 282 -25.90 -2.70 22.69
C ASN A 282 -27.01 -2.45 21.64
N ASN A 283 -27.79 -1.40 21.77
CA ASN A 283 -28.77 -1.01 20.75
C ASN A 283 -28.07 -0.36 19.54
N TYR A 284 -27.14 0.54 19.76
CA TYR A 284 -26.30 1.10 18.70
C TYR A 284 -25.58 0.00 17.89
N ALA A 285 -25.09 -1.06 18.56
CA ALA A 285 -24.47 -2.20 17.89
C ALA A 285 -25.42 -2.92 16.92
N LYS A 286 -26.71 -3.07 17.30
CA LYS A 286 -27.73 -3.69 16.42
C LYS A 286 -28.01 -2.82 15.20
N ASP A 287 -28.12 -1.50 15.40
CA ASP A 287 -28.39 -0.55 14.33
C ASP A 287 -27.19 -0.54 13.35
N LEU A 288 -25.96 -0.50 13.87
CA LEU A 288 -24.75 -0.54 13.09
C LEU A 288 -24.61 -1.85 12.28
N MET A 289 -24.90 -3.00 12.90
CA MET A 289 -24.91 -4.30 12.22
C MET A 289 -25.97 -4.38 11.11
N GLN A 290 -27.11 -3.70 11.28
CA GLN A 290 -28.11 -3.62 10.24
C GLN A 290 -27.72 -2.70 9.11
N GLU A 291 -27.13 -1.56 9.40
CA GLU A 291 -26.65 -0.59 8.40
C GLU A 291 -25.58 -1.19 7.49
N PHE A 292 -24.63 -1.92 8.05
CA PHE A 292 -23.50 -2.51 7.33
C PHE A 292 -23.66 -4.01 7.04
N ALA A 293 -24.88 -4.56 7.07
CA ALA A 293 -25.13 -5.98 6.90
C ALA A 293 -24.57 -6.57 5.60
N GLU A 294 -24.57 -5.79 4.51
CA GLU A 294 -24.09 -6.21 3.19
C GLU A 294 -22.57 -6.01 3.04
N THR A 295 -22.02 -4.93 3.60
CA THR A 295 -20.61 -4.54 3.40
C THR A 295 -19.67 -5.07 4.46
N ASP A 296 -20.15 -5.25 5.70
CA ASP A 296 -19.35 -5.71 6.84
C ASP A 296 -20.13 -6.73 7.72
N PRO A 297 -20.57 -7.87 7.17
CA PRO A 297 -21.46 -8.81 7.86
C PRO A 297 -20.86 -9.41 9.14
N ASN A 298 -19.54 -9.33 9.32
CA ASN A 298 -18.84 -9.87 10.50
C ASN A 298 -18.57 -8.81 11.57
N LEU A 299 -19.01 -7.56 11.35
CA LEU A 299 -18.84 -6.43 12.26
C LEU A 299 -19.31 -6.78 13.67
N LYS A 300 -18.48 -6.47 14.67
CA LYS A 300 -18.79 -6.64 16.08
C LYS A 300 -18.44 -5.40 16.87
N LEU A 301 -19.43 -4.83 17.54
CA LEU A 301 -19.25 -3.80 18.55
C LEU A 301 -19.51 -4.41 19.93
N THR A 302 -18.55 -4.29 20.83
CA THR A 302 -18.61 -4.86 22.18
C THR A 302 -18.27 -3.81 23.23
N ILE A 303 -18.85 -3.96 24.42
CA ILE A 303 -18.49 -3.20 25.61
C ILE A 303 -18.15 -4.17 26.74
N GLN A 304 -17.08 -3.89 27.46
CA GLN A 304 -16.60 -4.71 28.56
C GLN A 304 -16.11 -3.81 29.71
N GLU A 305 -16.52 -4.10 30.93
CA GLU A 305 -15.93 -3.51 32.12
C GLU A 305 -14.50 -4.00 32.31
N ILE A 306 -13.59 -3.10 32.59
CA ILE A 306 -12.16 -3.37 32.81
C ILE A 306 -11.67 -2.77 34.10
N THR A 307 -10.40 -3.02 34.47
CA THR A 307 -9.76 -2.43 35.64
C THR A 307 -9.91 -0.89 35.62
N PRO A 308 -10.30 -0.24 36.73
CA PRO A 308 -10.50 1.19 36.81
C PRO A 308 -9.30 2.00 36.32
N ALA A 309 -9.56 2.96 35.44
CA ALA A 309 -8.56 3.92 34.99
C ALA A 309 -8.23 4.93 36.11
N THR A 310 -6.99 5.31 36.20
CA THR A 310 -6.52 6.32 37.15
C THR A 310 -6.54 7.74 36.60
N GLN A 311 -6.54 7.88 35.27
CA GLN A 311 -6.50 9.16 34.57
C GLN A 311 -7.47 9.17 33.39
N ILE A 312 -8.01 10.36 33.09
CA ILE A 312 -8.88 10.67 31.94
C ILE A 312 -8.29 11.82 31.12
N ILE A 313 -8.76 11.99 29.89
CA ILE A 313 -8.38 13.09 29.00
C ILE A 313 -9.31 14.29 29.19
#